data_ce190be295d4d879f0042662290cde45
#
_entry.id   ce190be295d4d879f0042662290cde45
#
_cell.length_a   1.000
_cell.length_b   1.000
_cell.length_c   1.000
_cell.angle_alpha   90.00
_cell.angle_beta   90.00
_cell.angle_gamma   90.00
#
_symmetry.space_group_name_H-M   'P 1'
#
loop_
_entity.id
_entity.type
_entity.pdbx_description
1 polymer ?
#
loop_
_entity_poly.entity_id
_entity_poly.type
_entity_poly.pdbx_seq_one_letter_code
_entity_poly.pdbx_strand_id
1 'polypeptide(L)'
;NELVAVLGNFVNRALVLTQKYYGGAVPPAGELTAYDRETVAEIPVIKKSLEENIENYRFREALKDAMNLARLGNKYLADSEPWKLVKTDPERVKTILNVALQITANIAVAIEPFMPFTAEKVLKLLQIGKPGWDELGSTALLEAGHVIGTPELLFEKIEDSVVEAQLEKLAATKQANLAAEMGKEVTPQKEVVSFDDFGKMDIRVVTIKEAEKIAKTKKLLKLTIDTGIDTRTIVSGIAEYYTPEELVGRQVLVLVNLEPRELKGVLSQGMILMGQDATGKLVLLSPTDKVGSGTIVG
;
A
#
# COMPACT_ATOMS: atom_id res chain seq x y z
N ASN A 1 15.08 -15.48 4.37
CA ASN A 1 15.75 -16.35 3.39
C ASN A 1 14.94 -17.59 2.95
N GLU A 2 13.69 -17.74 3.41
CA GLU A 2 12.86 -18.90 3.07
C GLU A 2 12.54 -19.00 1.58
N LEU A 3 12.33 -17.88 0.88
CA LEU A 3 12.00 -17.91 -0.56
C LEU A 3 13.15 -18.50 -1.38
N VAL A 4 14.37 -18.05 -1.18
CA VAL A 4 15.54 -18.55 -1.96
C VAL A 4 15.93 -19.94 -1.46
N ALA A 5 16.12 -20.11 -0.15
CA ALA A 5 16.73 -21.32 0.43
C ALA A 5 15.75 -22.50 0.57
N VAL A 6 14.45 -22.27 0.63
CA VAL A 6 13.45 -23.33 0.77
C VAL A 6 12.66 -23.50 -0.53
N LEU A 7 11.86 -22.52 -0.93
CA LEU A 7 10.99 -22.63 -2.11
C LEU A 7 11.80 -22.70 -3.42
N GLY A 8 12.65 -21.70 -3.65
CA GLY A 8 13.46 -21.64 -4.86
C GLY A 8 14.42 -22.82 -5.00
N ASN A 9 15.05 -23.23 -3.89
CA ASN A 9 15.96 -24.38 -3.89
C ASN A 9 15.24 -25.69 -4.25
N PHE A 10 14.08 -25.95 -3.66
CA PHE A 10 13.32 -27.18 -3.96
C PHE A 10 12.90 -27.22 -5.42
N VAL A 11 12.20 -26.17 -5.90
CA VAL A 11 11.72 -26.12 -7.28
C VAL A 11 12.88 -26.25 -8.27
N ASN A 12 13.95 -25.51 -8.09
CA ASN A 12 15.13 -25.58 -8.94
C ASN A 12 15.74 -26.99 -8.96
N ARG A 13 15.88 -27.64 -7.80
CA ARG A 13 16.42 -29.01 -7.73
C ARG A 13 15.53 -30.03 -8.46
N ALA A 14 14.22 -29.98 -8.26
CA ALA A 14 13.30 -30.86 -8.93
C ALA A 14 13.39 -30.74 -10.45
N LEU A 15 13.39 -29.48 -10.97
CA LEU A 15 13.47 -29.23 -12.40
C LEU A 15 14.86 -29.57 -13.00
N VAL A 16 15.96 -29.15 -12.33
CA VAL A 16 17.33 -29.39 -12.82
C VAL A 16 17.66 -30.87 -12.84
N LEU A 17 17.26 -31.64 -11.83
CA LEU A 17 17.50 -33.08 -11.81
C LEU A 17 16.68 -33.79 -12.90
N THR A 18 15.43 -33.37 -13.13
CA THR A 18 14.59 -33.91 -14.22
C THR A 18 15.20 -33.57 -15.58
N GLN A 19 15.64 -32.34 -15.79
CA GLN A 19 16.32 -31.94 -17.02
C GLN A 19 17.58 -32.73 -17.23
N LYS A 20 18.40 -32.92 -16.19
CA LYS A 20 19.69 -33.57 -16.25
C LYS A 20 19.57 -35.07 -16.55
N TYR A 21 18.63 -35.77 -15.96
CA TYR A 21 18.55 -37.22 -16.01
C TYR A 21 17.55 -37.76 -17.04
N TYR A 22 16.51 -36.95 -17.37
CA TYR A 22 15.44 -37.37 -18.26
C TYR A 22 15.13 -36.37 -19.36
N GLY A 23 16.06 -35.42 -19.66
CA GLY A 23 15.89 -34.46 -20.75
C GLY A 23 14.69 -33.54 -20.62
N GLY A 24 14.21 -33.34 -19.38
CA GLY A 24 13.02 -32.54 -19.08
C GLY A 24 11.69 -33.30 -19.19
N ALA A 25 11.68 -34.56 -19.56
CA ALA A 25 10.46 -35.36 -19.54
C ALA A 25 10.14 -35.85 -18.13
N VAL A 26 8.89 -35.69 -17.71
CA VAL A 26 8.39 -36.21 -16.43
C VAL A 26 8.49 -37.73 -16.45
N PRO A 27 9.31 -38.36 -15.58
CA PRO A 27 9.43 -39.79 -15.57
C PRO A 27 8.18 -40.45 -15.02
N PRO A 28 7.84 -41.70 -15.49
CA PRO A 28 6.73 -42.46 -14.88
C PRO A 28 7.07 -42.84 -13.43
N ALA A 29 6.10 -42.76 -12.56
CA ALA A 29 6.23 -43.30 -11.23
C ALA A 29 6.13 -44.82 -11.30
N GLY A 30 7.08 -45.53 -10.67
CA GLY A 30 7.00 -46.94 -10.42
C GLY A 30 6.22 -47.22 -9.12
N GLU A 31 6.48 -48.40 -8.49
CA GLU A 31 5.89 -48.71 -7.21
C GLU A 31 6.37 -47.76 -6.12
N LEU A 32 5.41 -47.15 -5.40
CA LEU A 32 5.71 -46.22 -4.30
C LEU A 32 6.17 -47.01 -3.07
N THR A 33 7.28 -46.57 -2.45
CA THR A 33 7.70 -47.08 -1.15
C THR A 33 6.77 -46.56 -0.04
N ALA A 34 6.93 -47.07 1.18
CA ALA A 34 6.22 -46.54 2.35
C ALA A 34 6.48 -45.05 2.53
N TYR A 35 7.72 -44.63 2.39
CA TYR A 35 8.13 -43.24 2.53
C TYR A 35 7.53 -42.30 1.44
N ASP A 36 7.42 -42.77 0.20
CA ASP A 36 6.75 -42.00 -0.85
C ASP A 36 5.26 -41.82 -0.53
N ARG A 37 4.59 -42.89 -0.11
CA ARG A 37 3.18 -42.85 0.29
C ARG A 37 2.93 -41.92 1.46
N GLU A 38 3.79 -41.95 2.49
CA GLU A 38 3.75 -40.97 3.60
C GLU A 38 3.93 -39.55 3.13
N THR A 39 4.93 -39.29 2.28
CA THR A 39 5.20 -37.97 1.72
C THR A 39 4.01 -37.44 0.91
N VAL A 40 3.45 -38.26 0.05
CA VAL A 40 2.29 -37.89 -0.77
C VAL A 40 1.03 -37.68 0.07
N ALA A 41 0.84 -38.45 1.13
CA ALA A 41 -0.31 -38.33 2.04
C ALA A 41 -0.27 -37.00 2.85
N GLU A 42 0.87 -36.40 3.03
CA GLU A 42 0.99 -35.08 3.70
C GLU A 42 0.43 -33.92 2.85
N ILE A 43 0.40 -34.03 1.52
CA ILE A 43 -0.05 -32.94 0.65
C ILE A 43 -1.51 -32.55 0.93
N PRO A 44 -2.49 -33.48 0.95
CA PRO A 44 -3.88 -33.13 1.28
C PRO A 44 -4.06 -32.68 2.74
N VAL A 45 -3.20 -33.11 3.66
CA VAL A 45 -3.22 -32.63 5.06
C VAL A 45 -2.82 -31.13 5.11
N ILE A 46 -1.75 -30.78 4.40
CA ILE A 46 -1.31 -29.39 4.27
C ILE A 46 -2.39 -28.56 3.55
N LYS A 47 -3.02 -29.07 2.48
CA LYS A 47 -4.13 -28.41 1.79
C LYS A 47 -5.24 -28.06 2.78
N LYS A 48 -5.70 -29.02 3.56
CA LYS A 48 -6.79 -28.81 4.52
C LYS A 48 -6.44 -27.71 5.54
N SER A 49 -5.24 -27.73 6.10
CA SER A 49 -4.77 -26.70 7.03
C SER A 49 -4.71 -25.33 6.37
N LEU A 50 -4.22 -25.27 5.13
CA LEU A 50 -4.14 -24.05 4.32
C LEU A 50 -5.53 -23.46 4.08
N GLU A 51 -6.51 -24.28 3.66
CA GLU A 51 -7.89 -23.85 3.45
C GLU A 51 -8.51 -23.32 4.73
N GLU A 52 -8.45 -24.08 5.84
CA GLU A 52 -8.97 -23.66 7.14
C GLU A 52 -8.33 -22.33 7.61
N ASN A 53 -7.04 -22.12 7.36
CA ASN A 53 -6.36 -20.90 7.73
C ASN A 53 -6.78 -19.72 6.84
N ILE A 54 -6.99 -19.89 5.54
CA ILE A 54 -7.50 -18.86 4.64
C ILE A 54 -8.93 -18.46 5.04
N GLU A 55 -9.82 -19.42 5.22
CA GLU A 55 -11.23 -19.19 5.60
C GLU A 55 -11.38 -18.46 6.93
N ASN A 56 -10.46 -18.71 7.87
CA ASN A 56 -10.43 -18.03 9.17
C ASN A 56 -9.57 -16.74 9.17
N TYR A 57 -9.19 -16.21 8.00
CA TYR A 57 -8.37 -14.99 7.84
C TYR A 57 -7.00 -15.06 8.53
N ARG A 58 -6.47 -16.24 8.78
CA ARG A 58 -5.15 -16.48 9.36
C ARG A 58 -4.09 -16.58 8.26
N PHE A 59 -3.90 -15.50 7.51
CA PHE A 59 -3.06 -15.49 6.30
C PHE A 59 -1.58 -15.79 6.56
N ARG A 60 -1.06 -15.46 7.73
CA ARG A 60 0.33 -15.78 8.10
C ARG A 60 0.53 -17.28 8.28
N GLU A 61 -0.40 -17.94 8.93
CA GLU A 61 -0.43 -19.40 9.12
C GLU A 61 -0.66 -20.11 7.78
N ALA A 62 -1.58 -19.59 6.98
CA ALA A 62 -1.84 -20.11 5.64
C ALA A 62 -0.60 -20.05 4.73
N LEU A 63 0.13 -18.92 4.72
CA LEU A 63 1.40 -18.81 3.97
C LEU A 63 2.45 -19.82 4.49
N LYS A 64 2.50 -20.04 5.81
CA LYS A 64 3.39 -21.04 6.40
C LYS A 64 3.04 -22.45 5.92
N ASP A 65 1.76 -22.77 5.80
CA ASP A 65 1.30 -24.06 5.28
C ASP A 65 1.68 -24.23 3.79
N ALA A 66 1.46 -23.23 2.96
CA ALA A 66 1.93 -23.26 1.57
C ALA A 66 3.45 -23.50 1.47
N MET A 67 4.25 -22.86 2.34
CA MET A 67 5.70 -23.09 2.42
C MET A 67 6.08 -24.46 2.97
N ASN A 68 5.20 -25.13 3.72
CA ASN A 68 5.44 -26.48 4.21
C ASN A 68 5.50 -27.51 3.07
N LEU A 69 4.81 -27.30 1.94
CA LEU A 69 4.98 -28.12 0.74
C LEU A 69 6.42 -28.08 0.22
N ALA A 70 7.04 -26.89 0.20
CA ALA A 70 8.43 -26.77 -0.23
C ALA A 70 9.41 -27.41 0.77
N ARG A 71 9.12 -27.33 2.08
CA ARG A 71 9.90 -28.03 3.12
C ARG A 71 9.76 -29.54 2.98
N LEU A 72 8.54 -30.04 2.75
CA LEU A 72 8.26 -31.46 2.49
C LEU A 72 9.07 -31.95 1.29
N GLY A 73 9.03 -31.23 0.17
CA GLY A 73 9.78 -31.58 -1.03
C GLY A 73 11.30 -31.56 -0.83
N ASN A 74 11.83 -30.54 -0.13
CA ASN A 74 13.27 -30.51 0.19
C ASN A 74 13.69 -31.69 1.07
N LYS A 75 12.92 -32.01 2.09
CA LYS A 75 13.17 -33.17 2.95
C LYS A 75 13.13 -34.46 2.14
N TYR A 76 12.10 -34.64 1.33
CA TYR A 76 11.93 -35.82 0.48
C TYR A 76 13.12 -36.03 -0.46
N LEU A 77 13.60 -35.00 -1.16
CA LEU A 77 14.78 -35.08 -2.01
C LEU A 77 16.06 -35.31 -1.23
N ALA A 78 16.19 -34.72 -0.04
CA ALA A 78 17.36 -34.91 0.81
C ALA A 78 17.48 -36.35 1.34
N ASP A 79 16.36 -36.92 1.81
CA ASP A 79 16.31 -38.26 2.36
C ASP A 79 16.40 -39.34 1.27
N SER A 80 15.85 -39.09 0.10
CA SER A 80 15.85 -40.03 -1.04
C SER A 80 17.13 -40.01 -1.89
N GLU A 81 17.92 -38.95 -1.81
CA GLU A 81 19.24 -38.76 -2.46
C GLU A 81 19.31 -39.25 -3.95
N PRO A 82 18.40 -38.81 -4.87
CA PRO A 82 18.35 -39.36 -6.24
C PRO A 82 19.66 -39.22 -7.01
N TRP A 83 20.50 -38.25 -6.68
CA TRP A 83 21.82 -38.05 -7.30
C TRP A 83 22.82 -39.17 -6.97
N LYS A 84 22.61 -39.90 -5.88
CA LYS A 84 23.41 -41.10 -5.55
C LYS A 84 22.87 -42.36 -6.25
N LEU A 85 21.54 -42.43 -6.39
CA LEU A 85 20.87 -43.62 -6.93
C LEU A 85 20.89 -43.71 -8.45
N VAL A 86 21.11 -42.60 -9.16
CA VAL A 86 20.96 -42.57 -10.63
C VAL A 86 21.76 -43.62 -11.38
N LYS A 87 22.88 -44.11 -10.84
CA LYS A 87 23.74 -45.14 -11.44
C LYS A 87 23.41 -46.57 -10.99
N THR A 88 22.82 -46.70 -9.80
CA THR A 88 22.60 -48.02 -9.15
C THR A 88 21.14 -48.45 -9.21
N ASP A 89 20.20 -47.50 -9.17
CA ASP A 89 18.75 -47.76 -9.21
C ASP A 89 18.03 -46.62 -9.97
N PRO A 90 18.14 -46.57 -11.30
CA PRO A 90 17.52 -45.53 -12.11
C PRO A 90 15.98 -45.56 -12.07
N GLU A 91 15.36 -46.74 -11.84
CA GLU A 91 13.90 -46.87 -11.76
C GLU A 91 13.38 -46.18 -10.46
N ARG A 92 14.11 -46.35 -9.38
CA ARG A 92 13.82 -45.60 -8.15
C ARG A 92 13.91 -44.09 -8.34
N VAL A 93 14.89 -43.61 -9.09
CA VAL A 93 15.05 -42.16 -9.39
C VAL A 93 13.88 -41.61 -10.18
N LYS A 94 13.31 -42.39 -11.12
CA LYS A 94 12.09 -41.99 -11.85
C LYS A 94 10.96 -41.69 -10.89
N THR A 95 10.69 -42.58 -9.94
CA THR A 95 9.63 -42.41 -8.95
C THR A 95 9.88 -41.19 -8.06
N ILE A 96 11.13 -41.03 -7.56
CA ILE A 96 11.48 -39.90 -6.70
C ILE A 96 11.25 -38.58 -7.42
N LEU A 97 11.69 -38.44 -8.69
CA LEU A 97 11.53 -37.21 -9.43
C LEU A 97 10.08 -36.95 -9.87
N ASN A 98 9.32 -38.01 -10.16
CA ASN A 98 7.88 -37.85 -10.38
C ASN A 98 7.20 -37.23 -9.16
N VAL A 99 7.39 -37.82 -7.97
CA VAL A 99 6.81 -37.30 -6.71
C VAL A 99 7.26 -35.85 -6.46
N ALA A 100 8.54 -35.53 -6.65
CA ALA A 100 9.05 -34.18 -6.48
C ALA A 100 8.40 -33.17 -7.44
N LEU A 101 8.15 -33.57 -8.69
CA LEU A 101 7.46 -32.72 -9.67
C LEU A 101 5.98 -32.55 -9.34
N GLN A 102 5.30 -33.59 -8.83
CA GLN A 102 3.91 -33.44 -8.34
C GLN A 102 3.84 -32.47 -7.16
N ILE A 103 4.78 -32.53 -6.21
CA ILE A 103 4.87 -31.54 -5.11
C ILE A 103 5.13 -30.14 -5.68
N THR A 104 5.97 -30.01 -6.70
CA THR A 104 6.25 -28.70 -7.35
C THR A 104 4.97 -28.12 -7.97
N ALA A 105 4.16 -28.93 -8.66
CA ALA A 105 2.89 -28.48 -9.22
C ALA A 105 1.89 -28.07 -8.14
N ASN A 106 1.80 -28.84 -7.05
CA ASN A 106 0.97 -28.46 -5.89
C ASN A 106 1.42 -27.16 -5.23
N ILE A 107 2.73 -26.90 -5.16
CA ILE A 107 3.25 -25.62 -4.65
C ILE A 107 2.74 -24.45 -5.50
N ALA A 108 2.73 -24.57 -6.84
CA ALA A 108 2.25 -23.49 -7.70
C ALA A 108 0.80 -23.10 -7.39
N VAL A 109 -0.07 -24.09 -7.10
CA VAL A 109 -1.46 -23.83 -6.70
C VAL A 109 -1.52 -23.20 -5.30
N ALA A 110 -0.80 -23.79 -4.34
CA ALA A 110 -0.88 -23.38 -2.93
C ALA A 110 -0.32 -21.96 -2.66
N ILE A 111 0.70 -21.53 -3.41
CA ILE A 111 1.30 -20.19 -3.22
C ILE A 111 0.59 -19.08 -4.00
N GLU A 112 -0.30 -19.41 -4.93
CA GLU A 112 -0.92 -18.44 -5.82
C GLU A 112 -1.65 -17.30 -5.08
N PRO A 113 -2.41 -17.53 -4.01
CA PRO A 113 -3.07 -16.46 -3.26
C PRO A 113 -2.09 -15.44 -2.62
N PHE A 114 -0.84 -15.84 -2.39
CA PHE A 114 0.17 -15.04 -1.71
C PHE A 114 1.22 -14.47 -2.67
N MET A 115 1.60 -15.24 -3.68
CA MET A 115 2.67 -14.93 -4.63
C MET A 115 2.26 -15.28 -6.06
N PRO A 116 1.27 -14.59 -6.66
CA PRO A 116 0.68 -14.97 -7.94
C PRO A 116 1.71 -14.99 -9.09
N PHE A 117 2.63 -14.03 -9.12
CA PHE A 117 3.67 -14.00 -10.17
C PHE A 117 4.68 -15.15 -10.04
N THR A 118 4.99 -15.58 -8.81
CA THR A 118 5.86 -16.73 -8.57
C THR A 118 5.14 -18.02 -8.96
N ALA A 119 3.87 -18.16 -8.62
CA ALA A 119 3.02 -19.28 -9.04
C ALA A 119 2.99 -19.39 -10.58
N GLU A 120 2.72 -18.29 -11.27
CA GLU A 120 2.74 -18.25 -12.75
C GLU A 120 4.10 -18.66 -13.32
N LYS A 121 5.21 -18.20 -12.72
CA LYS A 121 6.55 -18.60 -13.14
C LYS A 121 6.80 -20.09 -12.98
N VAL A 122 6.36 -20.69 -11.86
CA VAL A 122 6.45 -22.16 -11.65
C VAL A 122 5.62 -22.90 -12.67
N LEU A 123 4.37 -22.47 -12.95
CA LEU A 123 3.52 -23.11 -13.98
C LEU A 123 4.15 -23.03 -15.38
N LYS A 124 4.75 -21.90 -15.74
CA LYS A 124 5.51 -21.75 -16.99
C LYS A 124 6.72 -22.70 -17.06
N LEU A 125 7.46 -22.85 -15.97
CA LEU A 125 8.58 -23.79 -15.89
C LEU A 125 8.11 -25.24 -16.00
N LEU A 126 6.93 -25.56 -15.47
CA LEU A 126 6.32 -26.88 -15.64
C LEU A 126 5.62 -27.06 -16.98
N GLN A 127 5.43 -26.00 -17.77
CA GLN A 127 4.69 -25.98 -19.03
C GLN A 127 3.26 -26.54 -18.92
N ILE A 128 2.58 -26.23 -17.82
CA ILE A 128 1.18 -26.62 -17.61
C ILE A 128 0.27 -25.38 -17.51
N GLY A 129 -0.99 -25.58 -17.85
CA GLY A 129 -2.04 -24.61 -17.55
C GLY A 129 -2.18 -24.40 -16.04
N LYS A 130 -2.99 -23.44 -15.65
CA LYS A 130 -3.29 -23.19 -14.24
C LYS A 130 -4.26 -24.25 -13.71
N PRO A 131 -3.83 -25.16 -12.81
CA PRO A 131 -4.75 -26.09 -12.16
C PRO A 131 -5.75 -25.34 -11.27
N GLY A 132 -6.95 -25.90 -11.13
CA GLY A 132 -7.94 -25.38 -10.18
C GLY A 132 -7.52 -25.61 -8.73
N TRP A 133 -8.10 -24.83 -7.81
CA TRP A 133 -7.85 -25.02 -6.38
C TRP A 133 -8.27 -26.42 -5.89
N ASP A 134 -9.30 -26.99 -6.49
CA ASP A 134 -9.77 -28.34 -6.17
C ASP A 134 -8.74 -29.43 -6.48
N GLU A 135 -7.87 -29.17 -7.46
CA GLU A 135 -6.80 -30.10 -7.87
C GLU A 135 -5.59 -30.04 -6.92
N LEU A 136 -5.50 -29.05 -6.03
CA LEU A 136 -4.50 -29.03 -4.96
C LEU A 136 -4.66 -30.31 -4.11
N GLY A 137 -3.56 -31.00 -3.87
CA GLY A 137 -3.54 -32.31 -3.22
C GLY A 137 -3.49 -33.48 -4.20
N SER A 138 -3.68 -33.26 -5.51
CA SER A 138 -3.55 -34.28 -6.53
C SER A 138 -2.08 -34.67 -6.74
N THR A 139 -1.86 -35.94 -7.02
CA THR A 139 -0.56 -36.51 -7.42
C THR A 139 -0.48 -36.86 -8.90
N ALA A 140 -1.43 -36.35 -9.68
CA ALA A 140 -1.55 -36.55 -11.12
C ALA A 140 -1.65 -35.22 -11.91
N LEU A 141 -1.09 -34.15 -11.36
CA LEU A 141 -1.05 -32.83 -12.03
C LEU A 141 -0.12 -32.82 -13.25
N LEU A 142 0.88 -33.68 -13.25
CA LEU A 142 1.84 -33.86 -14.34
C LEU A 142 1.80 -35.32 -14.81
N GLU A 143 1.50 -35.51 -16.09
CA GLU A 143 1.50 -36.86 -16.72
C GLU A 143 2.91 -37.31 -17.04
N ALA A 144 3.13 -38.63 -17.02
CA ALA A 144 4.40 -39.20 -17.46
C ALA A 144 4.65 -38.89 -18.94
N GLY A 145 5.87 -38.47 -19.28
CA GLY A 145 6.25 -38.04 -20.62
C GLY A 145 5.98 -36.56 -20.93
N HIS A 146 5.26 -35.83 -20.06
CA HIS A 146 5.13 -34.39 -20.19
C HIS A 146 6.49 -33.70 -20.10
N VAL A 147 6.76 -32.73 -20.99
CA VAL A 147 8.06 -32.05 -21.06
C VAL A 147 7.98 -30.71 -20.32
N ILE A 148 8.84 -30.53 -19.32
CA ILE A 148 9.00 -29.29 -18.59
C ILE A 148 9.89 -28.28 -19.34
N GLY A 149 9.76 -27.01 -19.03
CA GLY A 149 10.60 -25.94 -19.57
C GLY A 149 12.05 -25.97 -19.06
N THR A 150 12.87 -25.10 -19.60
CA THR A 150 14.25 -24.92 -19.13
C THR A 150 14.25 -24.38 -17.69
N PRO A 151 14.97 -25.03 -16.76
CA PRO A 151 15.04 -24.55 -15.37
C PRO A 151 15.65 -23.16 -15.28
N GLU A 152 14.96 -22.27 -14.55
CA GLU A 152 15.43 -20.92 -14.21
C GLU A 152 15.27 -20.68 -12.70
N LEU A 153 16.11 -19.83 -12.14
CA LEU A 153 15.98 -19.44 -10.74
C LEU A 153 14.68 -18.65 -10.50
N LEU A 154 13.88 -19.08 -9.54
CA LEU A 154 12.67 -18.36 -9.14
C LEU A 154 13.01 -17.02 -8.47
N PHE A 155 14.06 -17.00 -7.69
CA PHE A 155 14.47 -15.86 -6.88
C PHE A 155 15.98 -15.68 -6.98
N GLU A 156 16.38 -14.41 -7.04
CA GLU A 156 17.78 -14.02 -6.95
C GLU A 156 18.05 -13.38 -5.57
N LYS A 157 19.28 -13.51 -5.11
CA LYS A 157 19.71 -12.79 -3.91
C LYS A 157 19.81 -11.30 -4.25
N ILE A 158 19.20 -10.47 -3.43
CA ILE A 158 19.36 -9.02 -3.57
C ILE A 158 20.77 -8.66 -3.12
N GLU A 159 21.57 -8.13 -4.02
CA GLU A 159 22.92 -7.68 -3.74
C GLU A 159 22.92 -6.40 -2.91
N ASP A 160 23.94 -6.22 -2.07
CA ASP A 160 24.03 -5.08 -1.15
C ASP A 160 24.02 -3.73 -1.89
N SER A 161 24.61 -3.67 -3.09
CA SER A 161 24.58 -2.48 -3.97
C SER A 161 23.17 -2.04 -4.37
N VAL A 162 22.23 -2.99 -4.56
CA VAL A 162 20.83 -2.67 -4.85
C VAL A 162 20.14 -2.09 -3.62
N VAL A 163 20.46 -2.61 -2.43
CA VAL A 163 19.95 -2.09 -1.16
C VAL A 163 20.46 -0.68 -0.93
N GLU A 164 21.76 -0.43 -1.12
CA GLU A 164 22.38 0.89 -1.01
C GLU A 164 21.76 1.91 -1.94
N ALA A 165 21.55 1.57 -3.21
CA ALA A 165 20.89 2.43 -4.19
C ALA A 165 19.45 2.82 -3.77
N GLN A 166 18.69 1.89 -3.16
CA GLN A 166 17.36 2.18 -2.64
C GLN A 166 17.40 3.06 -1.39
N LEU A 167 18.39 2.87 -0.51
CA LEU A 167 18.59 3.73 0.66
C LEU A 167 18.97 5.15 0.26
N GLU A 168 19.84 5.32 -0.73
CA GLU A 168 20.19 6.65 -1.29
C GLU A 168 18.97 7.34 -1.89
N LYS A 169 18.16 6.61 -2.67
CA LYS A 169 16.91 7.15 -3.24
C LYS A 169 15.94 7.59 -2.14
N LEU A 170 15.80 6.80 -1.08
CA LEU A 170 14.96 7.14 0.07
C LEU A 170 15.48 8.40 0.79
N ALA A 171 16.80 8.50 1.01
CA ALA A 171 17.43 9.66 1.62
C ALA A 171 17.25 10.92 0.77
N ALA A 172 17.43 10.83 -0.54
CA ALA A 172 17.21 11.94 -1.47
C ALA A 172 15.74 12.40 -1.47
N THR A 173 14.78 11.46 -1.47
CA THR A 173 13.35 11.79 -1.40
C THR A 173 13.01 12.47 -0.07
N LYS A 174 13.56 11.98 1.04
CA LYS A 174 13.39 12.60 2.36
C LYS A 174 13.95 14.03 2.40
N GLN A 175 15.14 14.25 1.85
CA GLN A 175 15.74 15.60 1.76
C GLN A 175 14.91 16.52 0.87
N ALA A 176 14.41 16.05 -0.28
CA ALA A 176 13.55 16.82 -1.16
C ALA A 176 12.24 17.22 -0.47
N ASN A 177 11.61 16.31 0.28
CA ASN A 177 10.40 16.62 1.04
C ASN A 177 10.67 17.63 2.17
N LEU A 178 11.76 17.47 2.91
CA LEU A 178 12.19 18.44 3.94
C LEU A 178 12.50 19.81 3.33
N ALA A 179 13.17 19.87 2.18
CA ALA A 179 13.44 21.12 1.48
C ALA A 179 12.14 21.77 0.98
N ALA A 180 11.17 20.99 0.49
CA ALA A 180 9.85 21.49 0.11
C ALA A 180 9.04 22.01 1.32
N GLU A 181 9.22 21.41 2.50
CA GLU A 181 8.63 21.91 3.75
C GLU A 181 9.34 23.15 4.28
N MET A 182 10.67 23.22 4.19
CA MET A 182 11.49 24.35 4.63
C MET A 182 11.49 25.52 3.64
N GLY A 183 11.16 25.28 2.37
CA GLY A 183 11.02 26.32 1.34
C GLY A 183 9.78 27.20 1.50
N LYS A 184 9.02 27.05 2.58
CA LYS A 184 8.02 28.00 3.02
C LYS A 184 8.76 29.16 3.69
N GLU A 185 8.95 30.26 2.97
CA GLU A 185 9.37 31.53 3.59
C GLU A 185 8.35 31.89 4.68
N VAL A 186 8.71 31.58 5.92
CA VAL A 186 7.96 32.11 7.06
C VAL A 186 8.24 33.61 7.08
N THR A 187 7.20 34.41 6.86
CA THR A 187 7.31 35.88 6.96
C THR A 187 7.95 36.23 8.29
N PRO A 188 9.01 37.04 8.30
CA PRO A 188 9.67 37.42 9.55
C PRO A 188 8.70 38.05 10.55
N GLN A 189 8.93 37.80 11.83
CA GLN A 189 8.16 38.43 12.90
C GLN A 189 8.20 39.95 12.75
N LYS A 190 7.03 40.58 12.86
CA LYS A 190 6.91 42.04 12.90
C LYS A 190 7.43 42.59 14.23
N GLU A 191 7.50 43.91 14.33
CA GLU A 191 7.86 44.61 15.58
C GLU A 191 6.94 44.20 16.73
N VAL A 192 7.48 44.23 17.94
CA VAL A 192 6.78 43.86 19.16
C VAL A 192 5.64 44.86 19.42
N VAL A 193 4.45 44.36 19.67
CA VAL A 193 3.27 45.15 20.05
C VAL A 193 3.04 44.98 21.54
N SER A 194 2.69 46.07 22.25
CA SER A 194 2.38 46.02 23.67
C SER A 194 1.06 45.29 23.91
N PHE A 195 0.91 44.74 25.12
CA PHE A 195 -0.37 44.10 25.54
C PHE A 195 -1.53 45.09 25.50
N ASP A 196 -1.26 46.35 25.89
CA ASP A 196 -2.25 47.43 25.87
C ASP A 196 -2.69 47.78 24.42
N ASP A 197 -1.80 47.73 23.46
CA ASP A 197 -2.18 47.92 22.05
C ASP A 197 -2.96 46.75 21.48
N PHE A 198 -2.62 45.51 21.86
CA PHE A 198 -3.41 44.33 21.50
C PHE A 198 -4.79 44.39 22.16
N GLY A 199 -4.89 44.80 23.43
CA GLY A 199 -6.13 44.96 24.17
C GLY A 199 -7.12 45.99 23.60
N LYS A 200 -6.65 46.87 22.71
CA LYS A 200 -7.52 47.81 21.97
C LYS A 200 -8.24 47.19 20.81
N MET A 201 -7.80 45.98 20.38
CA MET A 201 -8.40 45.29 19.23
C MET A 201 -9.60 44.50 19.68
N ASP A 202 -10.78 44.77 19.11
CA ASP A 202 -12.00 43.99 19.35
C ASP A 202 -12.15 42.90 18.27
N ILE A 203 -11.65 41.70 18.57
CA ILE A 203 -11.75 40.55 17.69
C ILE A 203 -12.90 39.67 18.17
N ARG A 204 -13.85 39.34 17.28
CA ARG A 204 -15.02 38.54 17.59
C ARG A 204 -15.26 37.42 16.65
N VAL A 205 -15.88 36.36 17.14
CA VAL A 205 -16.52 35.34 16.30
C VAL A 205 -17.82 35.90 15.77
N VAL A 206 -17.99 35.95 14.47
CA VAL A 206 -19.19 36.46 13.79
C VAL A 206 -19.79 35.39 12.89
N THR A 207 -21.08 35.47 12.62
CA THR A 207 -21.77 34.59 11.68
C THR A 207 -22.04 35.32 10.37
N ILE A 208 -21.66 34.77 9.26
CA ILE A 208 -21.98 35.29 7.92
C ILE A 208 -23.45 35.00 7.62
N LYS A 209 -24.27 36.04 7.48
CA LYS A 209 -25.70 35.92 7.16
C LYS A 209 -25.95 35.87 5.66
N GLU A 210 -25.23 36.71 4.91
CA GLU A 210 -25.37 36.82 3.48
C GLU A 210 -24.00 37.03 2.85
N ALA A 211 -23.84 36.58 1.60
CA ALA A 211 -22.65 36.78 0.80
C ALA A 211 -23.04 37.04 -0.64
N GLU A 212 -22.47 38.04 -1.27
CA GLU A 212 -22.73 38.37 -2.67
C GLU A 212 -21.47 38.88 -3.40
N LYS A 213 -21.40 38.68 -4.71
CA LYS A 213 -20.28 39.16 -5.53
C LYS A 213 -20.48 40.66 -5.81
N ILE A 214 -19.42 41.43 -5.65
CA ILE A 214 -19.46 42.86 -6.02
C ILE A 214 -19.32 42.97 -7.55
N ALA A 215 -20.25 43.67 -8.17
CA ALA A 215 -20.26 43.89 -9.62
C ALA A 215 -18.94 44.54 -10.10
N LYS A 216 -18.48 44.14 -11.27
CA LYS A 216 -17.24 44.61 -11.92
C LYS A 216 -15.94 44.30 -11.12
N THR A 217 -15.97 43.32 -10.21
CA THR A 217 -14.77 42.79 -9.52
C THR A 217 -14.72 41.27 -9.65
N LYS A 218 -13.49 40.74 -9.76
CA LYS A 218 -13.27 39.27 -9.81
C LYS A 218 -12.92 38.70 -8.43
N LYS A 219 -12.47 39.53 -7.51
CA LYS A 219 -11.85 39.10 -6.24
C LYS A 219 -12.67 39.40 -5.00
N LEU A 220 -13.66 40.30 -5.11
CA LEU A 220 -14.32 40.86 -3.92
C LEU A 220 -15.72 40.22 -3.71
N LEU A 221 -15.95 39.84 -2.46
CA LEU A 221 -17.27 39.49 -1.94
C LEU A 221 -17.72 40.56 -0.92
N LYS A 222 -18.98 40.92 -0.97
CA LYS A 222 -19.67 41.67 0.09
C LYS A 222 -20.35 40.65 1.00
N LEU A 223 -20.06 40.76 2.29
CA LEU A 223 -20.57 39.86 3.32
C LEU A 223 -21.40 40.68 4.32
N THR A 224 -22.60 40.22 4.60
CA THR A 224 -23.40 40.71 5.72
C THR A 224 -23.17 39.78 6.91
N ILE A 225 -22.62 40.31 7.98
CA ILE A 225 -22.20 39.55 9.16
C ILE A 225 -23.04 39.97 10.40
N ASP A 226 -23.29 38.99 11.26
CA ASP A 226 -23.86 39.21 12.60
C ASP A 226 -22.71 39.21 13.61
N THR A 227 -22.45 40.35 14.21
CA THR A 227 -21.39 40.56 15.20
C THR A 227 -21.81 40.24 16.64
N GLY A 228 -23.06 39.88 16.85
CA GLY A 228 -23.66 39.75 18.19
C GLY A 228 -23.99 41.10 18.85
N ILE A 229 -23.49 42.23 18.33
CA ILE A 229 -23.82 43.61 18.74
C ILE A 229 -24.76 44.23 17.73
N ASP A 230 -24.45 44.05 16.47
CA ASP A 230 -25.15 44.62 15.30
C ASP A 230 -24.94 43.77 14.05
N THR A 231 -25.53 44.21 12.96
CA THR A 231 -25.28 43.64 11.62
C THR A 231 -24.44 44.59 10.81
N ARG A 232 -23.32 44.10 10.24
CA ARG A 232 -22.38 44.95 9.48
C ARG A 232 -22.09 44.36 8.10
N THR A 233 -21.60 45.23 7.23
CA THR A 233 -21.07 44.83 5.93
C THR A 233 -19.54 44.78 5.98
N ILE A 234 -18.98 43.70 5.46
CA ILE A 234 -17.54 43.53 5.25
C ILE A 234 -17.29 43.21 3.78
N VAL A 235 -16.27 43.82 3.22
CA VAL A 235 -15.78 43.50 1.87
C VAL A 235 -14.46 42.74 2.01
N SER A 236 -14.40 41.55 1.40
CA SER A 236 -13.22 40.69 1.45
C SER A 236 -12.78 40.18 0.09
N GLY A 237 -11.47 40.05 -0.13
CA GLY A 237 -10.84 39.64 -1.38
C GLY A 237 -10.80 38.12 -1.59
N ILE A 238 -11.88 37.41 -1.28
CA ILE A 238 -11.91 35.94 -1.21
C ILE A 238 -12.74 35.27 -2.29
N ALA A 239 -13.28 36.02 -3.27
CA ALA A 239 -14.13 35.46 -4.33
C ALA A 239 -13.42 34.48 -5.27
N GLU A 240 -12.08 34.43 -5.26
CA GLU A 240 -11.30 33.45 -6.01
C GLU A 240 -11.20 32.08 -5.27
N TYR A 241 -11.46 32.07 -3.96
CA TYR A 241 -11.28 30.90 -3.10
C TYR A 241 -12.58 30.33 -2.53
N TYR A 242 -13.66 31.17 -2.44
CA TYR A 242 -14.93 30.77 -1.84
C TYR A 242 -16.10 31.30 -2.66
N THR A 243 -17.13 30.45 -2.78
CA THR A 243 -18.42 30.90 -3.34
C THR A 243 -19.31 31.52 -2.27
N PRO A 244 -20.25 32.42 -2.61
CA PRO A 244 -21.18 33.00 -1.65
C PRO A 244 -21.94 31.95 -0.86
N GLU A 245 -22.39 30.89 -1.50
CA GLU A 245 -23.21 29.81 -0.93
C GLU A 245 -22.44 29.02 0.15
N GLU A 246 -21.13 28.87 -0.03
CA GLU A 246 -20.27 28.18 0.93
C GLU A 246 -20.00 28.98 2.20
N LEU A 247 -20.21 30.29 2.16
CA LEU A 247 -19.90 31.21 3.24
C LEU A 247 -21.07 31.45 4.17
N VAL A 248 -22.29 31.42 3.66
CA VAL A 248 -23.51 31.67 4.47
C VAL A 248 -23.63 30.64 5.59
N GLY A 249 -23.83 31.13 6.79
CA GLY A 249 -23.94 30.31 8.01
C GLY A 249 -22.61 29.95 8.65
N ARG A 250 -21.46 30.24 8.02
CA ARG A 250 -20.14 30.01 8.64
C ARG A 250 -19.83 31.03 9.71
N GLN A 251 -19.09 30.58 10.72
CA GLN A 251 -18.50 31.44 11.74
C GLN A 251 -17.04 31.73 11.39
N VAL A 252 -16.67 32.99 11.49
CA VAL A 252 -15.32 33.48 11.18
C VAL A 252 -14.86 34.49 12.21
N LEU A 253 -13.54 34.71 12.29
CA LEU A 253 -12.96 35.72 13.16
C LEU A 253 -12.87 37.07 12.43
N VAL A 254 -13.34 38.13 13.09
CA VAL A 254 -13.36 39.48 12.53
C VAL A 254 -12.83 40.48 13.54
N LEU A 255 -11.96 41.39 13.08
CA LEU A 255 -11.66 42.62 13.83
C LEU A 255 -12.77 43.63 13.53
N VAL A 256 -13.62 43.87 14.53
CA VAL A 256 -14.87 44.67 14.40
C VAL A 256 -14.69 46.14 14.66
N ASN A 257 -13.65 46.57 15.37
CA ASN A 257 -13.38 47.98 15.67
C ASN A 257 -12.32 48.64 14.77
N LEU A 258 -12.13 48.07 13.55
CA LEU A 258 -11.30 48.69 12.54
C LEU A 258 -12.01 49.87 11.90
N GLU A 259 -11.29 50.93 11.61
CA GLU A 259 -11.81 52.11 10.91
C GLU A 259 -12.49 51.70 9.58
N PRO A 260 -13.75 52.14 9.35
CA PRO A 260 -14.48 51.81 8.14
C PRO A 260 -13.78 52.30 6.89
N ARG A 261 -13.76 51.44 5.83
CA ARG A 261 -13.12 51.78 4.56
C ARG A 261 -14.04 51.50 3.38
N GLU A 262 -14.11 52.44 2.47
CA GLU A 262 -14.86 52.24 1.23
C GLU A 262 -14.05 51.43 0.20
N LEU A 263 -14.63 50.34 -0.29
CA LEU A 263 -14.04 49.46 -1.30
C LEU A 263 -15.03 49.26 -2.45
N LYS A 264 -14.72 49.83 -3.61
CA LYS A 264 -15.58 49.77 -4.81
C LYS A 264 -17.03 50.18 -4.59
N GLY A 265 -17.21 51.29 -3.83
CA GLY A 265 -18.56 51.83 -3.55
C GLY A 265 -19.28 51.12 -2.41
N VAL A 266 -18.66 50.19 -1.69
CA VAL A 266 -19.22 49.50 -0.55
C VAL A 266 -18.38 49.81 0.69
N LEU A 267 -19.03 50.29 1.76
CA LEU A 267 -18.38 50.57 3.04
C LEU A 267 -18.13 49.25 3.79
N SER A 268 -16.86 48.91 4.02
CA SER A 268 -16.42 47.77 4.85
C SER A 268 -16.20 48.22 6.29
N GLN A 269 -16.88 47.60 7.23
CA GLN A 269 -16.88 47.97 8.65
C GLN A 269 -16.21 46.92 9.53
N GLY A 270 -15.00 46.53 9.16
CA GLY A 270 -14.19 45.53 9.83
C GLY A 270 -13.38 44.69 8.85
N MET A 271 -12.63 43.74 9.37
CA MET A 271 -11.75 42.88 8.57
C MET A 271 -11.83 41.43 9.05
N ILE A 272 -12.10 40.51 8.11
CA ILE A 272 -12.00 39.06 8.36
C ILE A 272 -10.53 38.69 8.54
N LEU A 273 -10.22 37.97 9.63
CA LEU A 273 -8.90 37.41 9.85
C LEU A 273 -8.74 36.13 9.03
N MET A 274 -7.65 36.03 8.31
CA MET A 274 -7.37 34.94 7.41
C MET A 274 -5.92 34.47 7.56
N GLY A 275 -5.73 33.17 7.43
CA GLY A 275 -4.43 32.58 7.21
C GLY A 275 -4.10 32.58 5.70
N GLN A 276 -2.83 32.66 5.37
CA GLN A 276 -2.35 32.42 4.02
C GLN A 276 -1.51 31.15 4.02
N ASP A 277 -1.90 30.16 3.21
CA ASP A 277 -1.13 28.93 3.10
C ASP A 277 0.12 29.09 2.24
N ALA A 278 0.93 28.05 2.15
CA ALA A 278 2.18 28.07 1.39
C ALA A 278 2.02 28.31 -0.11
N THR A 279 0.80 28.11 -0.65
CA THR A 279 0.48 28.36 -2.07
C THR A 279 -0.02 29.78 -2.30
N GLY A 280 -0.16 30.59 -1.24
CA GLY A 280 -0.74 31.93 -1.27
C GLY A 280 -2.26 31.95 -1.18
N LYS A 281 -2.90 30.79 -1.00
CA LYS A 281 -4.35 30.68 -0.84
C LYS A 281 -4.78 31.23 0.52
N LEU A 282 -5.82 32.04 0.52
CA LEU A 282 -6.43 32.57 1.72
C LEU A 282 -7.38 31.54 2.36
N VAL A 283 -7.17 31.28 3.66
CA VAL A 283 -7.93 30.31 4.45
C VAL A 283 -8.64 31.06 5.58
N LEU A 284 -9.96 30.81 5.73
CA LEU A 284 -10.75 31.38 6.82
C LEU A 284 -10.31 30.84 8.17
N LEU A 285 -10.16 31.72 9.16
CA LEU A 285 -9.99 31.34 10.54
C LEU A 285 -11.39 31.22 11.19
N SER A 286 -11.69 30.05 11.69
CA SER A 286 -13.01 29.72 12.28
C SER A 286 -12.81 29.04 13.64
N PRO A 287 -13.74 29.20 14.60
CA PRO A 287 -13.71 28.42 15.82
C PRO A 287 -13.96 26.94 15.51
N THR A 288 -13.33 26.05 16.26
CA THR A 288 -13.52 24.58 16.15
C THR A 288 -14.94 24.19 16.54
N ASP A 289 -15.44 24.79 17.62
CA ASP A 289 -16.78 24.55 18.12
C ASP A 289 -17.70 25.73 17.78
N LYS A 290 -18.98 25.44 17.58
CA LYS A 290 -19.98 26.48 17.35
C LYS A 290 -20.22 27.28 18.62
N VAL A 291 -20.01 28.61 18.54
CA VAL A 291 -20.22 29.55 19.64
C VAL A 291 -21.24 30.62 19.26
N GLY A 292 -21.66 31.45 20.21
CA GLY A 292 -22.55 32.59 19.92
C GLY A 292 -21.84 33.64 19.05
N SER A 293 -22.57 34.28 18.11
CA SER A 293 -22.07 35.48 17.44
C SER A 293 -21.77 36.56 18.48
N GLY A 294 -20.63 37.24 18.33
CA GLY A 294 -20.14 38.24 19.27
C GLY A 294 -19.20 37.71 20.36
N THR A 295 -18.92 36.41 20.39
CA THR A 295 -17.92 35.83 21.31
C THR A 295 -16.57 36.51 21.07
N ILE A 296 -16.00 37.08 22.13
CA ILE A 296 -14.72 37.82 22.11
C ILE A 296 -13.58 36.82 22.01
N VAL A 297 -12.59 37.17 21.19
CA VAL A 297 -11.33 36.41 20.99
C VAL A 297 -10.21 37.25 21.58
N GLY A 298 -9.53 36.70 22.60
CA GLY A 298 -8.43 37.38 23.28
C GLY A 298 -7.55 36.40 24.05
#